data_bc54193ec22b34754ad489f6fc7359ff
#
_entry.id   bc54193ec22b34754ad489f6fc7359ff
#
_cell.length_a   1.000
_cell.length_b   1.000
_cell.length_c   1.000
_cell.angle_alpha   90.00
_cell.angle_beta   90.00
_cell.angle_gamma   90.00
#
_symmetry.space_group_name_H-M   'P 1'
#
loop_
_entity.id
_entity.type
_entity.pdbx_description
1 polymer ?
#
loop_
_entity_poly.entity_id
_entity_poly.type
_entity_poly.pdbx_seq_one_letter_code
_entity_poly.pdbx_strand_id
1 'polypeptide(L)'
;MIARAIGAEAARTVYAKAGILQQTLTGDACARIAAGEIETAIVVGGEARFRALQAQIAGTEAAETPFDEAPDEVLTPQEELQLPLEIDSGLGMMPVGYYALVESAFRAAQGLGVAEHRDRMAAMYSRFSEIAAANPHAWKRERVAPAEIRDATPRNRMLAFPYTRLHN
;
A
#
# COMPACT_ATOMS: atom_id res chain seq x y z
N MET A 1 7.01 -6.81 23.27
CA MET A 1 7.39 -7.31 21.91
C MET A 1 6.66 -8.61 21.58
N ILE A 2 6.48 -8.93 20.27
CA ILE A 2 5.79 -10.16 19.81
C ILE A 2 6.53 -11.41 20.32
N ALA A 3 7.87 -11.41 20.26
CA ALA A 3 8.68 -12.54 20.76
C ALA A 3 8.32 -12.95 22.18
N ARG A 4 8.20 -11.99 23.10
CA ARG A 4 7.79 -12.26 24.49
C ARG A 4 6.36 -12.79 24.57
N ALA A 5 5.42 -12.24 23.76
CA ALA A 5 4.02 -12.67 23.77
C ALA A 5 3.83 -14.13 23.33
N ILE A 6 4.76 -14.68 22.56
CA ILE A 6 4.74 -16.08 22.10
C ILE A 6 5.71 -16.99 22.89
N GLY A 7 6.35 -16.47 23.94
CA GLY A 7 7.32 -17.24 24.76
C GLY A 7 8.68 -17.48 24.10
N ALA A 8 9.05 -16.68 23.09
CA ALA A 8 10.33 -16.77 22.39
C ALA A 8 11.29 -15.68 22.87
N GLU A 9 11.51 -15.57 24.17
CA GLU A 9 12.28 -14.48 24.78
C GLU A 9 13.77 -14.47 24.37
N ALA A 10 14.32 -15.62 24.01
CA ALA A 10 15.68 -15.76 23.52
C ALA A 10 15.83 -15.52 22.00
N ALA A 11 14.74 -15.25 21.31
CA ALA A 11 14.79 -15.01 19.86
C ALA A 11 15.47 -13.68 19.56
N ARG A 12 16.39 -13.67 18.59
CA ARG A 12 16.91 -12.44 18.01
C ARG A 12 15.80 -11.70 17.29
N THR A 13 15.69 -10.42 17.53
CA THR A 13 14.63 -9.56 17.02
C THR A 13 15.18 -8.56 16.00
N VAL A 14 14.51 -8.49 14.84
CA VAL A 14 14.84 -7.56 13.76
C VAL A 14 13.63 -6.67 13.50
N TYR A 15 13.81 -5.37 13.59
CA TYR A 15 12.78 -4.39 13.24
C TYR A 15 13.08 -3.79 11.88
N ALA A 16 12.19 -4.01 10.92
CA ALA A 16 12.28 -3.41 9.59
C ALA A 16 11.38 -2.17 9.51
N LYS A 17 11.99 -1.02 9.23
CA LYS A 17 11.26 0.23 9.00
C LYS A 17 10.48 0.18 7.69
N ALA A 18 9.45 1.02 7.58
CA ALA A 18 8.71 1.21 6.34
C ALA A 18 9.67 1.51 5.18
N GLY A 19 9.45 0.86 4.03
CA GLY A 19 10.35 0.90 2.87
C GLY A 19 11.20 -0.35 2.70
N ILE A 20 11.39 -1.16 3.73
CA ILE A 20 11.98 -2.50 3.58
C ILE A 20 10.91 -3.45 3.05
N LEU A 21 11.19 -4.11 1.93
CA LEU A 21 10.26 -5.04 1.30
C LEU A 21 10.08 -6.32 2.12
N GLN A 22 8.86 -6.81 2.21
CA GLN A 22 8.56 -8.12 2.82
C GLN A 22 9.38 -9.26 2.18
N GLN A 23 9.59 -9.18 0.87
CA GLN A 23 10.39 -10.16 0.13
C GLN A 23 11.84 -10.20 0.64
N THR A 24 12.43 -9.06 0.97
CA THR A 24 13.78 -8.97 1.53
C THR A 24 13.85 -9.71 2.88
N LEU A 25 12.88 -9.48 3.77
CA LEU A 25 12.84 -10.15 5.07
C LEU A 25 12.67 -11.66 4.94
N THR A 26 11.79 -12.10 4.05
CA THR A 26 11.58 -13.52 3.80
C THR A 26 12.81 -14.17 3.17
N GLY A 27 13.45 -13.48 2.22
CA GLY A 27 14.67 -13.95 1.58
C GLY A 27 15.83 -14.09 2.55
N ASP A 28 16.04 -13.12 3.44
CA ASP A 28 17.07 -13.18 4.51
C ASP A 28 16.80 -14.34 5.47
N ALA A 29 15.57 -14.50 5.93
CA ALA A 29 15.19 -15.61 6.79
C ALA A 29 15.47 -16.97 6.13
N CYS A 30 15.11 -17.15 4.86
CA CYS A 30 15.39 -18.38 4.12
C CYS A 30 16.90 -18.62 3.95
N ALA A 31 17.67 -17.58 3.66
CA ALA A 31 19.12 -17.69 3.51
C ALA A 31 19.79 -18.12 4.82
N ARG A 32 19.42 -17.55 5.94
CA ARG A 32 19.94 -17.92 7.27
C ARG A 32 19.58 -19.35 7.68
N ILE A 33 18.36 -19.79 7.38
CA ILE A 33 17.95 -21.19 7.60
C ILE A 33 18.79 -22.12 6.73
N ALA A 34 18.96 -21.81 5.45
CA ALA A 34 19.76 -22.60 4.53
C ALA A 34 21.25 -22.67 4.92
N ALA A 35 21.78 -21.60 5.51
CA ALA A 35 23.14 -21.56 6.04
C ALA A 35 23.29 -22.31 7.40
N GLY A 36 22.20 -22.75 8.01
CA GLY A 36 22.21 -23.38 9.33
C GLY A 36 22.47 -22.40 10.48
N GLU A 37 22.32 -21.12 10.27
CA GLU A 37 22.49 -20.08 11.29
C GLU A 37 21.30 -20.04 12.26
N ILE A 38 20.11 -20.31 11.76
CA ILE A 38 18.86 -20.40 12.53
C ILE A 38 18.02 -21.58 12.04
N GLU A 39 17.18 -22.12 12.91
CA GLU A 39 16.28 -23.24 12.57
C GLU A 39 14.89 -22.73 12.15
N THR A 40 14.47 -21.60 12.70
CA THR A 40 13.13 -21.05 12.51
C THR A 40 13.17 -19.53 12.46
N ALA A 41 12.36 -18.94 11.58
CA ALA A 41 12.14 -17.51 11.54
C ALA A 41 10.64 -17.21 11.48
N ILE A 42 10.23 -16.15 12.13
CA ILE A 42 8.87 -15.62 12.05
C ILE A 42 8.93 -14.20 11.47
N VAL A 43 8.32 -14.00 10.30
CA VAL A 43 8.18 -12.69 9.70
C VAL A 43 6.74 -12.21 9.94
N VAL A 44 6.61 -11.13 10.68
CA VAL A 44 5.30 -10.58 11.06
C VAL A 44 5.24 -9.10 10.71
N GLY A 45 4.07 -8.64 10.37
CA GLY A 45 3.81 -7.24 10.12
C GLY A 45 2.32 -6.93 10.24
N GLY A 46 2.02 -5.68 10.51
CA GLY A 46 0.66 -5.20 10.58
C GLY A 46 0.61 -3.72 10.21
N GLU A 47 -0.55 -3.29 9.74
CA GLU A 47 -0.80 -1.91 9.37
C GLU A 47 -1.98 -1.38 10.19
N ALA A 48 -1.72 -0.32 10.93
CA ALA A 48 -2.73 0.35 11.74
C ALA A 48 -3.13 1.74 11.17
N ARG A 49 -2.82 2.01 9.91
CA ARG A 49 -3.02 3.32 9.27
C ARG A 49 -4.48 3.77 9.29
N PHE A 50 -5.42 2.84 9.16
CA PHE A 50 -6.85 3.17 9.26
C PHE A 50 -7.19 3.75 10.63
N ARG A 51 -6.68 3.16 11.71
CA ARG A 51 -6.87 3.67 13.08
C ARG A 51 -6.26 5.05 13.26
N ALA A 52 -5.04 5.27 12.76
CA ALA A 52 -4.39 6.58 12.80
C ALA A 52 -5.19 7.63 12.01
N LEU A 53 -5.69 7.29 10.82
CA LEU A 53 -6.54 8.16 10.02
C LEU A 53 -7.85 8.50 10.72
N GLN A 54 -8.52 7.54 11.37
CA GLN A 54 -9.76 7.79 12.12
C GLN A 54 -9.52 8.69 13.31
N ALA A 55 -8.42 8.51 14.04
CA ALA A 55 -8.04 9.38 15.14
C ALA A 55 -7.79 10.82 14.65
N GLN A 56 -7.07 10.98 13.54
CA GLN A 56 -6.85 12.28 12.91
C GLN A 56 -8.16 12.96 12.49
N ILE A 57 -9.09 12.22 11.89
CA ILE A 57 -10.42 12.74 11.50
C ILE A 57 -11.22 13.16 12.73
N ALA A 58 -11.12 12.42 13.83
CA ALA A 58 -11.78 12.71 15.10
C ALA A 58 -11.08 13.81 15.92
N GLY A 59 -9.93 14.31 15.48
CA GLY A 59 -9.13 15.28 16.24
C GLY A 59 -8.53 14.69 17.53
N THR A 60 -8.29 13.36 17.57
CA THR A 60 -7.69 12.63 18.68
C THR A 60 -6.36 12.00 18.26
N GLU A 61 -5.55 11.58 19.23
CA GLU A 61 -4.35 10.78 18.96
C GLU A 61 -4.67 9.28 18.97
N ALA A 62 -4.11 8.56 18.01
CA ALA A 62 -4.08 7.11 18.06
C ALA A 62 -2.96 6.69 19.01
N ALA A 63 -3.32 6.18 20.19
CA ALA A 63 -2.33 5.66 21.13
C ALA A 63 -1.52 4.54 20.47
N GLU A 64 -0.21 4.67 20.44
CA GLU A 64 0.69 3.62 19.97
C GLU A 64 1.26 2.88 21.18
N THR A 65 1.42 1.57 21.02
CA THR A 65 2.11 0.78 22.04
C THR A 65 3.62 1.03 21.88
N PRO A 66 4.29 1.59 22.90
CA PRO A 66 5.73 1.80 22.82
C PRO A 66 6.47 0.48 22.74
N PHE A 67 7.66 0.51 22.18
CA PHE A 67 8.57 -0.63 22.28
C PHE A 67 9.05 -0.76 23.73
N ASP A 68 8.77 -1.90 24.35
CA ASP A 68 9.23 -2.18 25.73
C ASP A 68 10.76 -2.40 25.78
N GLU A 69 11.33 -2.87 24.67
CA GLU A 69 12.76 -3.19 24.53
C GLU A 69 13.21 -2.82 23.12
N ALA A 70 14.47 -2.36 23.00
CA ALA A 70 15.06 -2.13 21.68
C ALA A 70 15.21 -3.48 20.94
N PRO A 71 14.94 -3.54 19.63
CA PRO A 71 15.26 -4.71 18.84
C PRO A 71 16.78 -4.89 18.73
N ASP A 72 17.23 -6.14 18.53
CA ASP A 72 18.65 -6.44 18.33
C ASP A 72 19.22 -5.82 17.05
N GLU A 73 18.36 -5.66 16.04
CA GLU A 73 18.74 -5.08 14.76
C GLU A 73 17.61 -4.19 14.19
N VAL A 74 18.00 -3.09 13.55
CA VAL A 74 17.07 -2.20 12.84
C VAL A 74 17.48 -2.10 11.38
N LEU A 75 16.62 -2.56 10.49
CA LEU A 75 16.78 -2.38 9.05
C LEU A 75 16.13 -1.07 8.62
N THR A 76 16.91 -0.23 7.98
CA THR A 76 16.45 1.05 7.42
C THR A 76 16.60 1.01 5.91
N PRO A 77 15.63 1.49 5.12
CA PRO A 77 15.79 1.57 3.67
C PRO A 77 16.99 2.46 3.32
N GLN A 78 17.72 2.06 2.29
CA GLN A 78 18.93 2.76 1.85
C GLN A 78 18.63 4.03 1.08
N GLU A 79 17.46 4.10 0.42
CA GLU A 79 17.06 5.18 -0.46
C GLU A 79 15.63 5.62 -0.16
N GLU A 80 15.34 6.91 -0.37
CA GLU A 80 13.99 7.42 -0.39
C GLU A 80 13.27 6.95 -1.65
N LEU A 81 12.00 6.54 -1.51
CA LEU A 81 11.17 6.09 -2.64
C LEU A 81 10.80 7.22 -3.60
N GLN A 82 10.87 8.46 -3.14
CA GLN A 82 10.53 9.65 -3.91
C GLN A 82 11.57 10.74 -3.66
N LEU A 83 12.12 11.28 -4.74
CA LEU A 83 13.04 12.42 -4.65
C LEU A 83 12.24 13.73 -4.56
N PRO A 84 12.72 14.72 -3.80
CA PRO A 84 12.07 16.04 -3.70
C PRO A 84 11.76 16.66 -5.06
N LEU A 85 12.67 16.54 -6.03
CA LEU A 85 12.49 17.06 -7.39
C LEU A 85 11.27 16.46 -8.10
N GLU A 86 11.01 15.17 -7.91
CA GLU A 86 9.85 14.49 -8.51
C GLU A 86 8.54 14.98 -7.89
N ILE A 87 8.53 15.20 -6.56
CA ILE A 87 7.40 15.76 -5.84
C ILE A 87 7.10 17.19 -6.32
N ASP A 88 8.13 18.03 -6.43
CA ASP A 88 8.03 19.40 -6.87
C ASP A 88 7.64 19.53 -8.34
N SER A 89 7.99 18.54 -9.17
CA SER A 89 7.57 18.44 -10.57
C SER A 89 6.09 18.08 -10.76
N GLY A 90 5.34 17.87 -9.69
CA GLY A 90 3.90 17.64 -9.72
C GLY A 90 3.46 16.18 -9.67
N LEU A 91 4.37 15.22 -9.48
CA LEU A 91 4.00 13.83 -9.24
C LEU A 91 3.31 13.64 -7.88
N GLY A 92 3.56 14.57 -6.95
CA GLY A 92 2.99 14.55 -5.61
C GLY A 92 3.58 13.45 -4.72
N MET A 93 3.22 13.50 -3.44
CA MET A 93 3.70 12.53 -2.44
C MET A 93 3.00 11.16 -2.51
N MET A 94 1.88 11.07 -3.23
CA MET A 94 1.10 9.84 -3.31
C MET A 94 1.51 9.01 -4.53
N PRO A 95 1.60 7.69 -4.41
CA PRO A 95 1.97 6.79 -5.52
C PRO A 95 1.09 6.92 -6.76
N VAL A 96 -0.12 7.47 -6.62
CA VAL A 96 -1.07 7.65 -7.73
C VAL A 96 -0.51 8.49 -8.87
N GLY A 97 0.39 9.44 -8.61
CA GLY A 97 1.07 10.22 -9.64
C GLY A 97 1.96 9.34 -10.55
N TYR A 98 2.71 8.44 -9.95
CA TYR A 98 3.52 7.46 -10.69
C TYR A 98 2.68 6.47 -11.48
N TYR A 99 1.58 5.98 -10.90
CA TYR A 99 0.65 5.11 -11.62
C TYR A 99 0.03 5.82 -12.83
N ALA A 100 -0.34 7.09 -12.69
CA ALA A 100 -0.87 7.88 -13.78
C ALA A 100 0.15 8.07 -14.92
N LEU A 101 1.44 8.23 -14.60
CA LEU A 101 2.52 8.30 -15.57
C LEU A 101 2.67 6.98 -16.34
N VAL A 102 2.76 5.86 -15.62
CA VAL A 102 2.85 4.51 -16.21
C VAL A 102 1.62 4.21 -17.06
N GLU A 103 0.42 4.55 -16.57
CA GLU A 103 -0.84 4.35 -17.28
C GLU A 103 -0.90 5.17 -18.58
N SER A 104 -0.38 6.38 -18.56
CA SER A 104 -0.30 7.23 -19.75
C SER A 104 0.65 6.64 -20.80
N ALA A 105 1.78 6.09 -20.39
CA ALA A 105 2.71 5.39 -21.27
C ALA A 105 2.09 4.11 -21.86
N PHE A 106 1.40 3.32 -21.03
CA PHE A 106 0.67 2.12 -21.44
C PHE A 106 -0.42 2.47 -22.47
N ARG A 107 -1.24 3.49 -22.20
CA ARG A 107 -2.24 3.99 -23.15
C ARG A 107 -1.63 4.33 -24.50
N ALA A 108 -0.54 5.09 -24.49
CA ALA A 108 0.16 5.49 -25.72
C ALA A 108 0.69 4.28 -26.48
N ALA A 109 1.30 3.32 -25.79
CA ALA A 109 1.81 2.08 -26.40
C ALA A 109 0.70 1.23 -27.02
N GLN A 110 -0.52 1.29 -26.47
CA GLN A 110 -1.70 0.61 -27.02
C GLN A 110 -2.37 1.39 -28.17
N GLY A 111 -1.92 2.59 -28.49
CA GLY A 111 -2.55 3.44 -29.49
C GLY A 111 -3.95 3.95 -29.14
N LEU A 112 -4.31 3.92 -27.85
CA LEU A 112 -5.65 4.28 -27.39
C LEU A 112 -5.84 5.79 -27.25
N GLY A 113 -7.00 6.27 -27.69
CA GLY A 113 -7.46 7.62 -27.37
C GLY A 113 -7.69 7.78 -25.86
N VAL A 114 -7.62 9.04 -25.38
CA VAL A 114 -7.82 9.33 -23.94
C VAL A 114 -9.21 8.91 -23.45
N ALA A 115 -10.25 9.20 -24.20
CA ALA A 115 -11.63 8.85 -23.84
C ALA A 115 -11.83 7.34 -23.78
N GLU A 116 -11.39 6.63 -24.81
CA GLU A 116 -11.48 5.17 -24.89
C GLU A 116 -10.75 4.49 -23.73
N HIS A 117 -9.55 4.97 -23.43
CA HIS A 117 -8.78 4.43 -22.33
C HIS A 117 -9.46 4.62 -20.98
N ARG A 118 -10.01 5.81 -20.72
CA ARG A 118 -10.78 6.10 -19.51
C ARG A 118 -12.01 5.20 -19.38
N ASP A 119 -12.70 4.96 -20.49
CA ASP A 119 -13.87 4.07 -20.50
C ASP A 119 -13.48 2.62 -20.21
N ARG A 120 -12.38 2.12 -20.78
CA ARG A 120 -11.85 0.78 -20.48
C ARG A 120 -11.45 0.62 -19.02
N MET A 121 -10.75 1.59 -18.47
CA MET A 121 -10.39 1.58 -17.05
C MET A 121 -11.64 1.56 -16.16
N ALA A 122 -12.57 2.46 -16.42
CA ALA A 122 -13.80 2.54 -15.62
C ALA A 122 -14.62 1.24 -15.68
N ALA A 123 -14.70 0.60 -16.85
CA ALA A 123 -15.36 -0.70 -17.01
C ALA A 123 -14.67 -1.79 -16.19
N MET A 124 -13.34 -1.82 -16.17
CA MET A 124 -12.57 -2.77 -15.37
C MET A 124 -12.83 -2.59 -13.86
N TYR A 125 -12.75 -1.36 -13.35
CA TYR A 125 -13.00 -1.09 -11.93
C TYR A 125 -14.46 -1.30 -11.54
N SER A 126 -15.41 -1.02 -12.45
CA SER A 126 -16.81 -1.37 -12.26
C SER A 126 -16.98 -2.88 -12.11
N ARG A 127 -16.29 -3.67 -12.93
CA ARG A 127 -16.29 -5.13 -12.79
C ARG A 127 -15.72 -5.59 -11.45
N PHE A 128 -14.66 -4.94 -10.96
CA PHE A 128 -14.14 -5.22 -9.60
C PHE A 128 -15.19 -4.94 -8.53
N SER A 129 -15.96 -3.85 -8.65
CA SER A 129 -17.03 -3.53 -7.71
C SER A 129 -18.16 -4.57 -7.73
N GLU A 130 -18.49 -5.14 -8.88
CA GLU A 130 -19.47 -6.24 -9.00
C GLU A 130 -18.99 -7.49 -8.25
N ILE A 131 -17.72 -7.87 -8.44
CA ILE A 131 -17.11 -9.02 -7.74
C ILE A 131 -17.09 -8.75 -6.23
N ALA A 132 -16.69 -7.55 -5.83
CA ALA A 132 -16.68 -7.14 -4.42
C ALA A 132 -18.08 -7.18 -3.80
N ALA A 133 -19.12 -6.77 -4.53
CA ALA A 133 -20.50 -6.81 -4.04
C ALA A 133 -20.98 -8.23 -3.70
N ALA A 134 -20.48 -9.23 -4.40
CA ALA A 134 -20.78 -10.64 -4.17
C ALA A 134 -19.87 -11.29 -3.10
N ASN A 135 -18.74 -10.65 -2.75
CA ASN A 135 -17.77 -11.19 -1.80
C ASN A 135 -18.12 -10.79 -0.34
N PRO A 136 -18.43 -11.75 0.55
CA PRO A 136 -18.75 -11.45 1.95
C PRO A 136 -17.60 -10.83 2.74
N HIS A 137 -16.36 -10.97 2.27
CA HIS A 137 -15.16 -10.44 2.91
C HIS A 137 -14.69 -9.10 2.35
N ALA A 138 -15.38 -8.55 1.33
CA ALA A 138 -15.03 -7.25 0.80
C ALA A 138 -15.49 -6.11 1.74
N TRP A 139 -14.64 -5.10 1.89
CA TRP A 139 -14.94 -3.93 2.72
C TRP A 139 -16.04 -3.05 2.12
N LYS A 140 -16.04 -2.92 0.77
CA LYS A 140 -17.08 -2.21 0.03
C LYS A 140 -17.84 -3.22 -0.84
N ARG A 141 -19.12 -3.38 -0.56
CA ARG A 141 -19.99 -4.36 -1.24
C ARG A 141 -21.05 -3.67 -2.08
N GLU A 142 -20.67 -2.57 -2.70
CA GLU A 142 -21.55 -1.78 -3.55
C GLU A 142 -21.09 -1.88 -5.01
N ARG A 143 -22.03 -2.06 -5.91
CA ARG A 143 -21.78 -1.97 -7.35
C ARG A 143 -21.67 -0.50 -7.73
N VAL A 144 -20.62 -0.15 -8.46
CA VAL A 144 -20.36 1.21 -8.92
C VAL A 144 -20.39 1.21 -10.45
N ALA A 145 -21.22 2.08 -11.04
CA ALA A 145 -21.31 2.18 -12.48
C ALA A 145 -20.02 2.77 -13.09
N PRO A 146 -19.66 2.38 -14.34
CA PRO A 146 -18.44 2.90 -14.98
C PRO A 146 -18.39 4.43 -15.03
N ALA A 147 -19.48 5.10 -15.32
CA ALA A 147 -19.53 6.56 -15.37
C ALA A 147 -19.24 7.21 -14.00
N GLU A 148 -19.72 6.62 -12.91
CA GLU A 148 -19.46 7.11 -11.56
C GLU A 148 -17.98 7.01 -11.19
N ILE A 149 -17.29 5.99 -11.69
CA ILE A 149 -15.84 5.80 -11.49
C ILE A 149 -15.05 6.78 -12.36
N ARG A 150 -15.42 6.90 -13.64
CA ARG A 150 -14.71 7.70 -14.63
C ARG A 150 -14.79 9.20 -14.37
N ASP A 151 -15.99 9.68 -14.01
CA ASP A 151 -16.29 11.10 -14.02
C ASP A 151 -15.94 11.74 -12.67
N ALA A 152 -15.16 12.82 -12.74
CA ALA A 152 -14.81 13.57 -11.55
C ALA A 152 -16.00 14.36 -11.01
N THR A 153 -16.25 14.24 -9.72
CA THR A 153 -17.30 14.93 -8.98
C THR A 153 -16.76 15.41 -7.63
N PRO A 154 -17.47 16.23 -6.86
CA PRO A 154 -17.06 16.58 -5.50
C PRO A 154 -16.83 15.37 -4.58
N ARG A 155 -17.55 14.26 -4.81
CA ARG A 155 -17.40 13.01 -4.05
C ARG A 155 -16.37 12.07 -4.66
N ASN A 156 -16.13 12.17 -5.96
CA ASN A 156 -15.17 11.38 -6.71
C ASN A 156 -14.15 12.29 -7.40
N ARG A 157 -13.34 12.99 -6.62
CA ARG A 157 -12.37 13.94 -7.18
C ARG A 157 -11.30 13.24 -8.03
N MET A 158 -10.78 13.94 -9.01
CA MET A 158 -9.57 13.54 -9.73
C MET A 158 -8.38 13.57 -8.78
N LEU A 159 -7.62 12.49 -8.72
CA LEU A 159 -6.39 12.41 -7.91
C LEU A 159 -5.16 12.72 -8.75
N ALA A 160 -4.97 11.97 -9.84
CA ALA A 160 -3.97 12.20 -10.87
C ALA A 160 -4.52 11.61 -12.16
N PHE A 161 -4.65 12.42 -13.22
CA PHE A 161 -5.28 11.94 -14.45
C PHE A 161 -4.62 10.65 -14.97
N PRO A 162 -5.39 9.60 -15.32
CA PRO A 162 -6.86 9.50 -15.40
C PRO A 162 -7.56 8.98 -14.13
N TYR A 163 -6.86 8.88 -13.01
CA TYR A 163 -7.37 8.26 -11.78
C TYR A 163 -8.25 9.21 -10.97
N THR A 164 -9.47 8.79 -10.70
CA THR A 164 -10.35 9.40 -9.70
C THR A 164 -10.23 8.67 -8.36
N ARG A 165 -10.84 9.21 -7.31
CA ARG A 165 -10.87 8.58 -5.98
C ARG A 165 -11.48 7.16 -5.99
N LEU A 166 -12.42 6.87 -6.88
CA LEU A 166 -13.05 5.55 -6.97
C LEU A 166 -12.24 4.50 -7.74
N HIS A 167 -11.14 4.90 -8.37
CA HIS A 167 -10.13 3.98 -8.90
C HIS A 167 -9.17 3.45 -7.80
N ASN A 168 -9.31 3.91 -6.57
CA ASN A 168 -8.36 3.66 -5.50
C ASN A 168 -8.98 2.81 -4.38
#